data_b2b8ebc20ba62dac1f7a869c4025858c
#
_entry.id   b2b8ebc20ba62dac1f7a869c4025858c
#
_cell.length_a   1.000
_cell.length_b   1.000
_cell.length_c   1.000
_cell.angle_alpha   90.00
_cell.angle_beta   90.00
_cell.angle_gamma   90.00
#
_symmetry.space_group_name_H-M   'P 1'
#
loop_
_entity.id
_entity.type
_entity.pdbx_description
1 polymer ?
#
loop_
_entity_poly.entity_id
_entity_poly.type
_entity_poly.pdbx_seq_one_letter_code
_entity_poly.pdbx_strand_id
1 'polypeptide(L)'
;MIFLTGIFLATFAYANRPVLTVYAPDYFVSEWGPGPSIEKAFEKTCGCDLKFSAGDLVPRLILEGSSTEADIVIGLNTDVTKKARETGLFAPHEQSNESLFLPIKWIDNTFLPFNWSYVSFVYDETKISQPPKSFEDLANMKDAKIVIQDPRSSISGLALVLWIKEVYGDKAEEYWSKLAPNILTVTKGWSEAYGLFTSGEAEIVLSFNTSPAYHISAEGDQTKKAAIFDEGHYAYFELVGKLRNSDQPELAEKFMKFVLSNEFQTLIPFTNWSYPAAQDRSNWPEVFVQLPYPKRAYFLNEAKADKMRKKAIEEWRTALSQ
;
A
#
# COMPACT_ATOMS: atom_id res chain seq x y z
N MET A 1 -57.78 -47.79 12.28
CA MET A 1 -56.59 -47.61 11.40
C MET A 1 -56.15 -46.16 11.55
N ILE A 2 -55.16 -45.93 12.42
CA ILE A 2 -54.64 -44.57 12.70
C ILE A 2 -53.35 -44.41 11.94
N PHE A 3 -53.30 -43.51 10.94
CA PHE A 3 -52.06 -43.16 10.22
C PHE A 3 -51.31 -42.12 11.04
N LEU A 4 -50.16 -42.50 11.59
CA LEU A 4 -49.16 -41.55 12.12
C LEU A 4 -48.33 -41.01 10.95
N THR A 5 -48.53 -39.76 10.59
CA THR A 5 -47.65 -39.00 9.69
C THR A 5 -46.47 -38.48 10.51
N GLY A 6 -45.31 -39.09 10.31
CA GLY A 6 -44.03 -38.61 10.87
C GLY A 6 -43.59 -37.36 10.15
N ILE A 7 -43.50 -36.22 10.85
CA ILE A 7 -42.90 -34.99 10.36
C ILE A 7 -41.36 -35.13 10.53
N PHE A 8 -40.63 -35.32 9.42
CA PHE A 8 -39.16 -35.20 9.38
C PHE A 8 -38.80 -33.71 9.43
N LEU A 9 -38.42 -33.23 10.60
CA LEU A 9 -37.75 -31.95 10.75
C LEU A 9 -36.30 -32.09 10.26
N ALA A 10 -36.03 -31.66 9.05
CA ALA A 10 -34.65 -31.47 8.55
C ALA A 10 -34.02 -30.30 9.31
N THR A 11 -33.22 -30.59 10.30
CA THR A 11 -32.34 -29.62 10.94
C THR A 11 -31.24 -29.28 9.91
N PHE A 12 -31.36 -28.13 9.23
CA PHE A 12 -30.26 -27.55 8.53
C PHE A 12 -29.19 -27.16 9.57
N ALA A 13 -28.19 -27.99 9.73
CA ALA A 13 -26.97 -27.60 10.40
C ALA A 13 -26.39 -26.41 9.62
N TYR A 14 -26.41 -25.21 10.20
CA TYR A 14 -25.59 -24.10 9.74
C TYR A 14 -24.13 -24.57 9.96
N ALA A 15 -23.53 -25.12 8.93
CA ALA A 15 -22.09 -25.35 8.93
C ALA A 15 -21.44 -23.97 9.12
N ASN A 16 -20.73 -23.77 10.21
CA ASN A 16 -19.92 -22.58 10.40
C ASN A 16 -18.99 -22.49 9.18
N ARG A 17 -19.11 -21.41 8.42
CA ARG A 17 -18.19 -21.15 7.31
C ARG A 17 -16.78 -21.09 7.86
N PRO A 18 -15.78 -21.68 7.22
CA PRO A 18 -14.39 -21.49 7.61
C PRO A 18 -14.02 -20.01 7.49
N VAL A 19 -13.25 -19.52 8.45
CA VAL A 19 -12.80 -18.13 8.49
C VAL A 19 -11.40 -18.05 7.92
N LEU A 20 -11.18 -17.15 6.96
CA LEU A 20 -9.85 -16.77 6.48
C LEU A 20 -9.48 -15.43 7.09
N THR A 21 -8.44 -15.39 7.93
CA THR A 21 -7.99 -14.17 8.61
C THR A 21 -6.88 -13.48 7.84
N VAL A 22 -7.10 -12.22 7.48
CA VAL A 22 -6.15 -11.39 6.71
C VAL A 22 -5.71 -10.20 7.54
N TYR A 23 -4.41 -10.12 7.85
CA TYR A 23 -3.83 -8.91 8.47
C TYR A 23 -3.57 -7.87 7.40
N ALA A 24 -4.03 -6.65 7.63
CA ALA A 24 -3.96 -5.54 6.69
C ALA A 24 -3.71 -4.20 7.40
N PRO A 25 -3.17 -3.16 6.71
CA PRO A 25 -3.06 -1.82 7.28
C PRO A 25 -4.44 -1.16 7.47
N ASP A 26 -4.49 -0.15 8.34
CA ASP A 26 -5.74 0.55 8.69
C ASP A 26 -6.49 1.12 7.48
N TYR A 27 -5.76 1.74 6.52
CA TYR A 27 -6.39 2.29 5.31
C TYR A 27 -7.06 1.20 4.47
N PHE A 28 -6.49 -0.01 4.45
CA PHE A 28 -6.99 -1.12 3.64
C PHE A 28 -8.36 -1.62 4.13
N VAL A 29 -8.56 -1.65 5.45
CA VAL A 29 -9.78 -2.15 6.10
C VAL A 29 -10.84 -1.09 6.34
N SER A 30 -10.52 0.18 6.09
CA SER A 30 -11.49 1.29 6.25
C SER A 30 -12.67 1.14 5.28
N GLU A 31 -13.79 1.81 5.58
CA GLU A 31 -14.99 1.78 4.73
C GLU A 31 -14.74 2.24 3.28
N TRP A 32 -13.77 3.15 3.09
CA TRP A 32 -13.35 3.66 1.79
C TRP A 32 -12.17 2.89 1.17
N GLY A 33 -11.57 1.98 1.94
CA GLY A 33 -10.45 1.16 1.48
C GLY A 33 -10.88 -0.04 0.63
N PRO A 34 -9.92 -0.81 0.10
CA PRO A 34 -10.21 -1.94 -0.78
C PRO A 34 -10.80 -3.16 -0.06
N GLY A 35 -10.56 -3.31 1.26
CA GLY A 35 -10.94 -4.46 2.05
C GLY A 35 -12.40 -4.87 1.90
N PRO A 36 -13.39 -3.98 2.13
CA PRO A 36 -14.82 -4.34 2.04
C PRO A 36 -15.24 -4.85 0.65
N SER A 37 -14.67 -4.28 -0.41
CA SER A 37 -14.95 -4.71 -1.79
C SER A 37 -14.31 -6.06 -2.12
N ILE A 38 -13.10 -6.30 -1.63
CA ILE A 38 -12.36 -7.55 -1.77
C ILE A 38 -13.05 -8.69 -1.00
N GLU A 39 -13.46 -8.44 0.25
CA GLU A 39 -14.23 -9.37 1.07
C GLU A 39 -15.50 -9.81 0.31
N LYS A 40 -16.31 -8.86 -0.08
CA LYS A 40 -17.55 -9.11 -0.84
C LYS A 40 -17.30 -9.90 -2.13
N ALA A 41 -16.22 -9.64 -2.85
CA ALA A 41 -15.88 -10.32 -4.09
C ALA A 41 -15.40 -11.76 -3.82
N PHE A 42 -14.49 -11.96 -2.87
CA PHE A 42 -13.94 -13.27 -2.56
C PHE A 42 -14.99 -14.22 -1.97
N GLU A 43 -15.85 -13.72 -1.07
CA GLU A 43 -16.89 -14.52 -0.40
C GLU A 43 -17.94 -15.09 -1.37
N LYS A 44 -18.13 -14.50 -2.54
CA LYS A 44 -19.03 -15.06 -3.57
C LYS A 44 -18.62 -16.46 -4.03
N THR A 45 -17.31 -16.76 -3.95
CA THR A 45 -16.75 -17.97 -4.54
C THR A 45 -15.98 -18.85 -3.57
N CYS A 46 -15.54 -18.32 -2.42
CA CYS A 46 -14.72 -19.09 -1.50
C CYS A 46 -15.52 -20.10 -0.66
N GLY A 47 -16.79 -19.83 -0.35
CA GLY A 47 -17.55 -20.60 0.62
C GLY A 47 -17.09 -20.37 2.07
N CYS A 48 -16.41 -19.27 2.31
CA CYS A 48 -15.79 -18.88 3.59
C CYS A 48 -16.31 -17.53 4.10
N ASP A 49 -15.86 -17.14 5.27
CA ASP A 49 -15.96 -15.81 5.87
C ASP A 49 -14.55 -15.19 5.84
N LEU A 50 -14.36 -14.08 5.09
CA LEU A 50 -13.09 -13.38 5.01
C LEU A 50 -13.05 -12.27 6.06
N LYS A 51 -12.08 -12.33 6.97
CA LYS A 51 -11.95 -11.34 8.04
C LYS A 51 -10.64 -10.57 7.92
N PHE A 52 -10.76 -9.25 7.82
CA PHE A 52 -9.62 -8.36 7.93
C PHE A 52 -9.36 -7.97 9.39
N SER A 53 -8.09 -7.97 9.79
CA SER A 53 -7.62 -7.48 11.08
C SER A 53 -6.57 -6.38 10.85
N ALA A 54 -6.93 -5.15 11.25
CA ALA A 54 -6.07 -3.99 11.08
C ALA A 54 -4.89 -3.98 12.03
N GLY A 55 -3.75 -3.41 11.61
CA GLY A 55 -2.61 -3.13 12.48
C GLY A 55 -1.25 -3.02 11.80
N ASP A 56 -0.24 -2.89 12.63
CA ASP A 56 1.17 -2.81 12.20
C ASP A 56 1.68 -4.22 11.84
N LEU A 57 1.77 -4.53 10.57
CA LEU A 57 1.92 -5.89 10.05
C LEU A 57 3.17 -6.62 10.56
N VAL A 58 4.37 -6.12 10.24
CA VAL A 58 5.63 -6.81 10.58
C VAL A 58 5.90 -6.80 12.09
N PRO A 59 5.75 -5.70 12.83
CA PRO A 59 5.89 -5.69 14.28
C PRO A 59 4.94 -6.68 14.97
N ARG A 60 3.68 -6.76 14.53
CA ARG A 60 2.70 -7.68 15.04
C ARG A 60 3.10 -9.14 14.81
N LEU A 61 3.54 -9.49 13.60
CA LEU A 61 4.02 -10.85 13.30
C LEU A 61 5.25 -11.25 14.11
N ILE A 62 6.17 -10.31 14.36
CA ILE A 62 7.33 -10.56 15.22
C ILE A 62 6.90 -10.86 16.67
N LEU A 63 5.92 -10.12 17.18
CA LEU A 63 5.41 -10.27 18.54
C LEU A 63 4.63 -11.59 18.72
N GLU A 64 3.77 -11.92 17.76
CA GLU A 64 2.91 -13.11 17.81
C GLU A 64 3.66 -14.39 17.46
N GLY A 65 4.66 -14.31 16.59
CA GLY A 65 5.44 -15.47 16.14
C GLY A 65 4.54 -16.56 15.55
N SER A 66 4.78 -17.81 15.96
CA SER A 66 4.00 -18.97 15.50
C SER A 66 2.57 -19.04 16.04
N SER A 67 2.20 -18.18 16.99
CA SER A 67 0.83 -18.08 17.52
C SER A 67 -0.04 -17.07 16.81
N THR A 68 0.44 -16.49 15.71
CA THR A 68 -0.37 -15.59 14.89
C THR A 68 -1.62 -16.27 14.36
N GLU A 69 -2.73 -15.55 14.38
CA GLU A 69 -4.02 -16.01 13.83
C GLU A 69 -4.17 -15.67 12.33
N ALA A 70 -3.19 -15.02 11.74
CA ALA A 70 -3.25 -14.65 10.34
C ALA A 70 -3.02 -15.86 9.43
N ASP A 71 -3.81 -15.95 8.38
CA ASP A 71 -3.60 -16.85 7.23
C ASP A 71 -2.85 -16.12 6.11
N ILE A 72 -3.19 -14.84 5.94
CA ILE A 72 -2.68 -13.95 4.91
C ILE A 72 -2.24 -12.62 5.54
N VAL A 73 -1.22 -12.02 4.97
CA VAL A 73 -0.82 -10.62 5.25
C VAL A 73 -0.82 -9.85 3.95
N ILE A 74 -1.60 -8.77 3.87
CA ILE A 74 -1.71 -7.90 2.69
C ILE A 74 -1.36 -6.46 3.05
N GLY A 75 -0.72 -5.71 2.13
CA GLY A 75 -0.32 -4.33 2.36
C GLY A 75 1.11 -4.17 2.90
N LEU A 76 1.96 -5.20 2.77
CA LEU A 76 3.40 -5.05 2.89
C LEU A 76 3.96 -4.28 1.68
N ASN A 77 5.19 -3.79 1.76
CA ASN A 77 5.91 -3.29 0.60
C ASN A 77 7.35 -3.86 0.56
N THR A 78 8.06 -3.64 -0.56
CA THR A 78 9.42 -4.18 -0.76
C THR A 78 10.43 -3.73 0.30
N ASP A 79 10.18 -2.61 0.97
CA ASP A 79 11.09 -2.04 1.96
C ASP A 79 11.07 -2.78 3.30
N VAL A 80 10.03 -3.60 3.54
CA VAL A 80 9.86 -4.38 4.78
C VAL A 80 9.95 -5.90 4.56
N THR A 81 10.01 -6.38 3.31
CA THR A 81 9.98 -7.81 3.00
C THR A 81 11.11 -8.60 3.64
N LYS A 82 12.32 -8.05 3.73
CA LYS A 82 13.42 -8.73 4.42
C LYS A 82 13.08 -9.05 5.87
N LYS A 83 12.56 -8.07 6.63
CA LYS A 83 12.13 -8.29 8.02
C LYS A 83 10.95 -9.26 8.12
N ALA A 84 9.99 -9.16 7.21
CA ALA A 84 8.89 -10.10 7.14
C ALA A 84 9.38 -11.53 6.89
N ARG A 85 10.31 -11.72 5.96
CA ARG A 85 10.93 -13.02 5.64
C ARG A 85 11.72 -13.59 6.82
N GLU A 86 12.43 -12.76 7.57
CA GLU A 86 13.21 -13.14 8.75
C GLU A 86 12.35 -13.67 9.91
N THR A 87 11.03 -13.40 9.92
CA THR A 87 10.09 -14.03 10.88
C THR A 87 9.96 -15.55 10.66
N GLY A 88 10.29 -16.07 9.47
CA GLY A 88 10.13 -17.47 9.10
C GLY A 88 8.67 -17.89 8.90
N LEU A 89 7.71 -16.98 9.02
CA LEU A 89 6.27 -17.29 9.00
C LEU A 89 5.68 -17.43 7.59
N PHE A 90 6.29 -16.81 6.57
CA PHE A 90 5.75 -16.80 5.22
C PHE A 90 6.09 -18.06 4.43
N ALA A 91 5.15 -18.51 3.61
CA ALA A 91 5.30 -19.60 2.64
C ALA A 91 5.45 -19.04 1.21
N PRO A 92 6.00 -19.80 0.26
CA PRO A 92 5.95 -19.45 -1.16
C PRO A 92 4.51 -19.25 -1.64
N HIS A 93 4.28 -18.24 -2.49
CA HIS A 93 2.93 -17.91 -2.98
C HIS A 93 2.42 -18.86 -4.09
N GLU A 94 3.31 -19.61 -4.75
CA GLU A 94 3.01 -20.63 -5.78
C GLU A 94 2.25 -20.10 -7.03
N GLN A 95 2.16 -18.79 -7.19
CA GLN A 95 1.54 -18.15 -8.35
C GLN A 95 2.59 -17.81 -9.41
N SER A 96 2.17 -17.77 -10.68
CA SER A 96 3.06 -17.35 -11.78
C SER A 96 3.27 -15.84 -11.77
N ASN A 97 4.52 -15.42 -11.80
CA ASN A 97 4.89 -14.01 -11.96
C ASN A 97 4.74 -13.51 -13.42
N GLU A 98 4.45 -14.40 -14.38
CA GLU A 98 4.28 -14.04 -15.80
C GLU A 98 3.00 -13.25 -16.07
N SER A 99 2.00 -13.35 -15.18
CA SER A 99 0.76 -12.58 -15.26
C SER A 99 0.88 -11.14 -14.75
N LEU A 100 2.04 -10.75 -14.25
CA LEU A 100 2.26 -9.41 -13.69
C LEU A 100 2.70 -8.41 -14.76
N PHE A 101 2.07 -7.23 -14.75
CA PHE A 101 2.35 -6.09 -15.62
C PHE A 101 2.97 -4.95 -14.82
N LEU A 102 4.21 -5.13 -14.39
CA LEU A 102 4.94 -4.20 -13.53
C LEU A 102 6.03 -3.46 -14.32
N PRO A 103 6.48 -2.28 -13.85
CA PRO A 103 7.60 -1.57 -14.47
C PRO A 103 8.96 -2.26 -14.27
N ILE A 104 9.01 -3.35 -13.50
CA ILE A 104 10.20 -4.17 -13.23
C ILE A 104 9.86 -5.66 -13.41
N LYS A 105 10.89 -6.48 -13.64
CA LYS A 105 10.71 -7.93 -13.59
C LYS A 105 10.59 -8.39 -12.14
N TRP A 106 9.44 -9.00 -11.81
CA TRP A 106 9.22 -9.58 -10.48
C TRP A 106 9.75 -11.01 -10.40
N ILE A 107 10.53 -11.31 -9.37
CA ILE A 107 11.17 -12.63 -9.17
C ILE A 107 10.98 -13.20 -7.78
N ASP A 108 10.31 -12.50 -6.88
CA ASP A 108 10.02 -12.98 -5.53
C ASP A 108 8.97 -14.09 -5.58
N ASN A 109 9.21 -15.17 -4.84
CA ASN A 109 8.31 -16.33 -4.77
C ASN A 109 7.51 -16.38 -3.45
N THR A 110 7.74 -15.43 -2.55
CA THR A 110 7.07 -15.37 -1.24
C THR A 110 6.04 -14.26 -1.21
N PHE A 111 6.40 -13.09 -1.71
CA PHE A 111 5.54 -11.92 -1.71
C PHE A 111 5.08 -11.61 -3.13
N LEU A 112 3.76 -11.50 -3.30
CA LEU A 112 3.11 -11.26 -4.59
C LEU A 112 2.62 -9.81 -4.64
N PRO A 113 2.99 -9.00 -5.63
CA PRO A 113 2.43 -7.66 -5.79
C PRO A 113 0.98 -7.73 -6.25
N PHE A 114 0.12 -6.93 -5.60
CA PHE A 114 -1.27 -6.81 -6.00
C PHE A 114 -1.60 -5.45 -6.61
N ASN A 115 -0.80 -4.44 -6.31
CA ASN A 115 -0.84 -3.12 -6.93
C ASN A 115 0.54 -2.46 -6.92
N TRP A 116 0.64 -1.31 -7.58
CA TRP A 116 1.85 -0.51 -7.57
C TRP A 116 1.56 0.95 -7.94
N SER A 117 2.50 1.83 -7.64
CA SER A 117 2.47 3.26 -7.94
C SER A 117 3.89 3.84 -7.86
N TYR A 118 4.00 5.16 -7.99
CA TYR A 118 5.22 5.88 -7.65
C TYR A 118 4.96 6.82 -6.48
N VAL A 119 5.83 6.80 -5.48
CA VAL A 119 5.80 7.79 -4.39
C VAL A 119 5.91 9.19 -5.00
N SER A 120 5.04 10.10 -4.59
CA SER A 120 4.99 11.46 -5.09
C SER A 120 4.43 12.41 -4.04
N PHE A 121 4.67 13.69 -4.21
CA PHE A 121 3.96 14.73 -3.48
C PHE A 121 2.73 15.13 -4.28
N VAL A 122 1.57 15.12 -3.63
CA VAL A 122 0.31 15.61 -4.19
C VAL A 122 0.07 17.03 -3.68
N TYR A 123 -0.33 17.92 -4.57
CA TYR A 123 -0.54 19.33 -4.25
C TYR A 123 -1.87 19.84 -4.80
N ASP A 124 -2.35 20.93 -4.23
CA ASP A 124 -3.52 21.67 -4.71
C ASP A 124 -3.06 22.81 -5.64
N GLU A 125 -3.33 22.71 -6.94
CA GLU A 125 -2.91 23.71 -7.93
C GLU A 125 -3.57 25.08 -7.72
N THR A 126 -4.67 25.15 -6.95
CA THR A 126 -5.30 26.43 -6.58
C THR A 126 -4.49 27.20 -5.53
N LYS A 127 -3.66 26.48 -4.76
CA LYS A 127 -2.79 27.05 -3.73
C LYS A 127 -1.34 27.15 -4.18
N ILE A 128 -0.88 26.19 -4.99
CA ILE A 128 0.50 26.07 -5.48
C ILE A 128 0.55 26.39 -6.96
N SER A 129 0.84 27.65 -7.29
CA SER A 129 0.91 28.12 -8.69
C SER A 129 2.18 27.65 -9.43
N GLN A 130 3.24 27.35 -8.71
CA GLN A 130 4.50 26.83 -9.23
C GLN A 130 4.84 25.52 -8.52
N PRO A 131 4.35 24.37 -9.03
CA PRO A 131 4.59 23.08 -8.40
C PRO A 131 6.07 22.68 -8.47
N PRO A 132 6.59 21.98 -7.45
CA PRO A 132 7.97 21.54 -7.43
C PRO A 132 8.20 20.49 -8.51
N LYS A 133 9.33 20.62 -9.24
CA LYS A 133 9.77 19.67 -10.27
C LYS A 133 11.00 18.86 -9.83
N SER A 134 11.48 19.14 -8.62
CA SER A 134 12.61 18.47 -8.00
C SER A 134 12.48 18.50 -6.49
N PHE A 135 13.27 17.69 -5.81
CA PHE A 135 13.41 17.77 -4.36
C PHE A 135 13.98 19.13 -3.93
N GLU A 136 14.88 19.71 -4.72
CA GLU A 136 15.44 21.02 -4.41
C GLU A 136 14.38 22.12 -4.52
N ASP A 137 13.49 22.07 -5.55
CA ASP A 137 12.37 22.98 -5.64
C ASP A 137 11.46 22.86 -4.41
N LEU A 138 11.14 21.62 -3.99
CA LEU A 138 10.29 21.36 -2.84
C LEU A 138 10.87 21.96 -1.55
N ALA A 139 12.19 21.82 -1.33
CA ALA A 139 12.87 22.37 -0.16
C ALA A 139 12.97 23.91 -0.20
N ASN A 140 13.05 24.51 -1.38
CA ASN A 140 13.14 25.97 -1.58
C ASN A 140 11.78 26.68 -1.64
N MET A 141 10.67 25.97 -1.54
CA MET A 141 9.34 26.59 -1.43
C MET A 141 9.26 27.42 -0.17
N LYS A 142 8.75 28.65 -0.31
CA LYS A 142 8.53 29.53 0.83
C LYS A 142 7.17 29.28 1.45
N ASP A 143 7.14 29.08 2.74
CA ASP A 143 5.91 28.96 3.55
C ASP A 143 4.99 27.80 3.11
N ALA A 144 5.52 26.81 2.39
CA ALA A 144 4.76 25.63 1.98
C ALA A 144 4.38 24.78 3.19
N LYS A 145 3.11 24.33 3.23
CA LYS A 145 2.60 23.45 4.27
C LYS A 145 2.61 22.01 3.79
N ILE A 146 3.72 21.33 4.04
CA ILE A 146 3.93 19.93 3.62
C ILE A 146 3.62 18.98 4.75
N VAL A 147 2.84 17.94 4.49
CA VAL A 147 2.60 16.83 5.42
C VAL A 147 3.25 15.56 4.90
N ILE A 148 4.00 14.90 5.76
CA ILE A 148 4.62 13.61 5.51
C ILE A 148 4.25 12.63 6.61
N GLN A 149 4.57 11.34 6.42
CA GLN A 149 4.33 10.31 7.40
C GLN A 149 5.62 9.89 8.10
N ASP A 150 5.49 9.43 9.34
CA ASP A 150 6.60 8.91 10.14
C ASP A 150 7.14 7.59 9.53
N PRO A 151 8.42 7.53 9.14
CA PRO A 151 9.02 6.34 8.53
C PRO A 151 9.13 5.14 9.47
N ARG A 152 8.84 5.31 10.76
CA ARG A 152 8.88 4.25 11.78
C ARG A 152 7.55 3.51 11.89
N SER A 153 6.45 4.17 11.53
CA SER A 153 5.08 3.62 11.63
C SER A 153 4.34 3.54 10.28
N SER A 154 4.85 4.22 9.24
CA SER A 154 4.24 4.24 7.91
C SER A 154 5.20 3.73 6.84
N ILE A 155 4.73 2.79 6.01
CA ILE A 155 5.51 2.28 4.87
C ILE A 155 5.70 3.34 3.77
N SER A 156 4.76 4.27 3.59
CA SER A 156 4.94 5.40 2.66
C SER A 156 5.96 6.42 3.20
N GLY A 157 5.96 6.69 4.50
CA GLY A 157 7.01 7.48 5.15
C GLY A 157 8.37 6.83 5.03
N LEU A 158 8.45 5.49 5.19
CA LEU A 158 9.69 4.74 4.97
C LEU A 158 10.17 4.85 3.50
N ALA A 159 9.27 4.71 2.55
CA ALA A 159 9.60 4.85 1.13
C ALA A 159 10.16 6.24 0.81
N LEU A 160 9.64 7.31 1.42
CA LEU A 160 10.17 8.67 1.25
C LEU A 160 11.61 8.80 1.76
N VAL A 161 11.91 8.33 2.98
CA VAL A 161 13.28 8.46 3.51
C VAL A 161 14.29 7.64 2.70
N LEU A 162 13.86 6.48 2.18
CA LEU A 162 14.69 5.66 1.29
C LEU A 162 14.87 6.32 -0.08
N TRP A 163 13.84 6.94 -0.63
CA TRP A 163 13.92 7.68 -1.89
C TRP A 163 14.89 8.86 -1.78
N ILE A 164 14.76 9.69 -0.73
CA ILE A 164 15.69 10.80 -0.49
C ILE A 164 17.12 10.28 -0.27
N LYS A 165 17.28 9.18 0.48
CA LYS A 165 18.60 8.56 0.68
C LYS A 165 19.21 8.02 -0.61
N GLU A 166 18.41 7.46 -1.51
CA GLU A 166 18.87 6.99 -2.82
C GLU A 166 19.30 8.14 -3.73
N VAL A 167 18.61 9.27 -3.69
CA VAL A 167 18.91 10.44 -4.51
C VAL A 167 20.14 11.20 -3.99
N TYR A 168 20.20 11.43 -2.68
CA TYR A 168 21.21 12.33 -2.08
C TYR A 168 22.39 11.61 -1.44
N GLY A 169 22.32 10.30 -1.23
CA GLY A 169 23.39 9.55 -0.60
C GLY A 169 23.75 10.10 0.78
N ASP A 170 25.02 10.46 0.98
CA ASP A 170 25.49 10.99 2.27
C ASP A 170 25.05 12.44 2.56
N LYS A 171 24.43 13.11 1.59
CA LYS A 171 23.86 14.45 1.74
C LYS A 171 22.38 14.43 2.14
N ALA A 172 21.80 13.27 2.41
CA ALA A 172 20.38 13.15 2.73
C ALA A 172 19.99 13.95 4.01
N GLU A 173 20.83 13.96 5.04
CA GLU A 173 20.59 14.76 6.27
C GLU A 173 20.59 16.27 5.98
N GLU A 174 21.52 16.75 5.14
CA GLU A 174 21.56 18.15 4.71
C GLU A 174 20.27 18.52 3.96
N TYR A 175 19.81 17.65 3.06
CA TYR A 175 18.55 17.85 2.35
C TYR A 175 17.36 17.90 3.31
N TRP A 176 17.28 16.98 4.27
CA TRP A 176 16.22 16.99 5.28
C TRP A 176 16.20 18.28 6.10
N SER A 177 17.39 18.81 6.49
CA SER A 177 17.51 20.08 7.20
C SER A 177 17.01 21.28 6.38
N LYS A 178 17.17 21.24 5.05
CA LYS A 178 16.59 22.25 4.14
C LYS A 178 15.06 22.12 4.03
N LEU A 179 14.54 20.91 4.01
CA LEU A 179 13.09 20.65 3.85
C LEU A 179 12.33 20.89 5.16
N ALA A 180 12.96 20.66 6.30
CA ALA A 180 12.32 20.69 7.62
C ALA A 180 11.45 21.94 7.89
N PRO A 181 11.87 23.18 7.53
CA PRO A 181 11.04 24.37 7.75
C PRO A 181 9.68 24.35 7.02
N ASN A 182 9.54 23.58 5.94
CA ASN A 182 8.32 23.44 5.18
C ASN A 182 7.43 22.26 5.66
N ILE A 183 7.92 21.43 6.57
CA ILE A 183 7.14 20.32 7.13
C ILE A 183 6.18 20.86 8.18
N LEU A 184 4.90 20.92 7.85
CA LEU A 184 3.84 21.34 8.76
C LEU A 184 3.71 20.35 9.92
N THR A 185 3.68 19.06 9.62
CA THR A 185 3.59 17.97 10.61
C THR A 185 3.99 16.63 10.01
N VAL A 186 4.29 15.69 10.91
CA VAL A 186 4.59 14.29 10.62
C VAL A 186 3.50 13.44 11.26
N THR A 187 2.68 12.76 10.46
CA THR A 187 1.57 11.93 10.95
C THR A 187 2.00 10.48 11.18
N LYS A 188 1.23 9.74 11.97
CA LYS A 188 1.47 8.31 12.19
C LYS A 188 1.30 7.49 10.92
N GLY A 189 0.30 7.81 10.10
CA GLY A 189 -0.06 7.05 8.91
C GLY A 189 -0.52 7.94 7.75
N TRP A 190 -0.75 7.28 6.61
CA TRP A 190 -1.14 7.95 5.36
C TRP A 190 -2.54 8.60 5.47
N SER A 191 -3.52 7.92 6.06
CA SER A 191 -4.91 8.42 6.14
C SER A 191 -5.00 9.76 6.86
N GLU A 192 -4.27 9.91 7.96
CA GLU A 192 -4.22 11.17 8.72
C GLU A 192 -3.57 12.29 7.90
N ALA A 193 -2.43 11.99 7.24
CA ALA A 193 -1.75 12.96 6.38
C ALA A 193 -2.64 13.44 5.23
N TYR A 194 -3.30 12.49 4.57
CA TYR A 194 -4.17 12.80 3.43
C TYR A 194 -5.43 13.57 3.88
N GLY A 195 -5.94 13.28 5.09
CA GLY A 195 -7.02 14.03 5.72
C GLY A 195 -6.69 15.51 5.92
N LEU A 196 -5.48 15.83 6.40
CA LEU A 196 -5.00 17.21 6.54
C LEU A 196 -4.88 17.93 5.19
N PHE A 197 -4.54 17.23 4.13
CA PHE A 197 -4.52 17.77 2.78
C PHE A 197 -5.92 18.03 2.23
N THR A 198 -6.85 17.09 2.36
CA THR A 198 -8.22 17.24 1.86
C THR A 198 -9.03 18.25 2.66
N SER A 199 -8.76 18.42 3.96
CA SER A 199 -9.33 19.51 4.78
C SER A 199 -8.79 20.90 4.43
N GLY A 200 -7.70 20.95 3.66
CA GLY A 200 -7.05 22.20 3.26
C GLY A 200 -6.08 22.78 4.29
N GLU A 201 -5.79 22.06 5.36
CA GLU A 201 -4.77 22.43 6.36
C GLU A 201 -3.34 22.32 5.80
N ALA A 202 -3.09 21.30 4.98
CA ALA A 202 -1.88 21.14 4.20
C ALA A 202 -2.10 21.53 2.72
N GLU A 203 -1.05 22.00 2.07
CA GLU A 203 -1.05 22.36 0.64
C GLU A 203 -0.42 21.27 -0.22
N ILE A 204 0.48 20.50 0.39
CA ILE A 204 1.23 19.42 -0.21
C ILE A 204 1.25 18.23 0.76
N VAL A 205 1.05 17.04 0.25
CA VAL A 205 1.08 15.81 1.03
C VAL A 205 1.92 14.74 0.34
N LEU A 206 2.70 14.00 1.13
CA LEU A 206 3.34 12.77 0.64
C LEU A 206 2.26 11.73 0.34
N SER A 207 2.22 11.28 -0.91
CA SER A 207 1.30 10.26 -1.38
C SER A 207 1.86 9.58 -2.64
N PHE A 208 1.03 9.41 -3.68
CA PHE A 208 1.40 8.67 -4.88
C PHE A 208 0.99 9.43 -6.14
N ASN A 209 1.66 9.17 -7.26
CA ASN A 209 1.31 9.76 -8.54
C ASN A 209 -0.09 9.38 -9.02
N THR A 210 -0.69 8.34 -8.44
CA THR A 210 -2.05 7.87 -8.73
C THR A 210 -3.14 8.54 -7.91
N SER A 211 -2.80 9.22 -6.82
CA SER A 211 -3.78 9.85 -5.92
C SER A 211 -4.74 10.85 -6.60
N PRO A 212 -4.34 11.62 -7.63
CA PRO A 212 -5.26 12.51 -8.34
C PRO A 212 -6.46 11.78 -8.98
N ALA A 213 -6.34 10.49 -9.29
CA ALA A 213 -7.45 9.70 -9.84
C ALA A 213 -8.68 9.67 -8.93
N TYR A 214 -8.48 9.65 -7.61
CA TYR A 214 -9.56 9.74 -6.63
C TYR A 214 -10.36 11.02 -6.80
N HIS A 215 -9.69 12.16 -6.77
CA HIS A 215 -10.34 13.47 -6.88
C HIS A 215 -11.07 13.64 -8.21
N ILE A 216 -10.45 13.21 -9.31
CA ILE A 216 -11.05 13.27 -10.64
C ILE A 216 -12.29 12.38 -10.73
N SER A 217 -12.21 11.13 -10.25
CA SER A 217 -13.26 10.13 -10.44
C SER A 217 -14.39 10.23 -9.43
N ALA A 218 -14.06 10.45 -8.15
CA ALA A 218 -15.04 10.44 -7.06
C ALA A 218 -15.61 11.82 -6.73
N GLU A 219 -14.81 12.89 -6.91
CA GLU A 219 -15.19 14.25 -6.54
C GLU A 219 -15.39 15.19 -7.75
N GLY A 220 -14.97 14.78 -8.95
CA GLY A 220 -14.95 15.63 -10.15
C GLY A 220 -13.95 16.78 -10.06
N ASP A 221 -13.03 16.71 -9.09
CA ASP A 221 -12.02 17.74 -8.83
C ASP A 221 -10.72 17.43 -9.60
N GLN A 222 -10.35 18.33 -10.48
CA GLN A 222 -9.11 18.24 -11.26
C GLN A 222 -7.97 19.09 -10.69
N THR A 223 -8.16 19.73 -9.56
CA THR A 223 -7.16 20.65 -8.98
C THR A 223 -6.07 19.95 -8.18
N LYS A 224 -6.30 18.71 -7.78
CA LYS A 224 -5.30 17.91 -7.06
C LYS A 224 -4.39 17.22 -8.07
N LYS A 225 -3.11 17.52 -8.00
CA LYS A 225 -2.09 17.07 -8.95
C LYS A 225 -0.95 16.34 -8.24
N ALA A 226 -0.29 15.44 -8.95
CA ALA A 226 0.96 14.83 -8.48
C ALA A 226 2.17 15.57 -9.07
N ALA A 227 3.10 15.95 -8.22
CA ALA A 227 4.35 16.55 -8.65
C ALA A 227 5.26 15.46 -9.25
N ILE A 228 5.79 15.71 -10.46
CA ILE A 228 6.72 14.79 -11.12
C ILE A 228 8.11 15.39 -11.11
N PHE A 229 9.03 14.74 -10.40
CA PHE A 229 10.39 15.21 -10.17
C PHE A 229 11.34 14.76 -11.27
N ASP A 230 12.22 15.65 -11.68
CA ASP A 230 13.23 15.41 -12.71
C ASP A 230 14.25 14.34 -12.27
N GLU A 231 14.54 14.20 -10.98
CA GLU A 231 15.41 13.15 -10.43
C GLU A 231 14.82 11.75 -10.63
N GLY A 232 13.51 11.64 -10.84
CA GLY A 232 12.77 10.39 -10.91
C GLY A 232 12.05 10.05 -9.60
N HIS A 233 11.26 8.99 -9.61
CA HIS A 233 10.38 8.60 -8.50
C HIS A 233 10.67 7.21 -7.98
N TYR A 234 10.37 6.99 -6.72
CA TYR A 234 10.50 5.70 -6.06
C TYR A 234 9.30 4.80 -6.45
N ALA A 235 9.58 3.67 -7.09
CA ALA A 235 8.56 2.68 -7.43
C ALA A 235 8.11 1.96 -6.16
N TYR A 236 6.81 1.94 -5.93
CA TYR A 236 6.19 1.43 -4.73
C TYR A 236 5.25 0.29 -5.09
N PHE A 237 5.47 -0.88 -4.49
CA PHE A 237 4.68 -2.09 -4.72
C PHE A 237 4.06 -2.52 -3.40
N GLU A 238 2.75 -2.70 -3.39
CA GLU A 238 2.07 -3.32 -2.26
C GLU A 238 1.94 -4.82 -2.49
N LEU A 239 2.22 -5.55 -1.45
CA LEU A 239 2.48 -6.98 -1.50
C LEU A 239 1.53 -7.75 -0.59
N VAL A 240 1.24 -8.97 -0.99
CA VAL A 240 0.52 -9.96 -0.21
C VAL A 240 1.38 -11.21 -0.04
N GLY A 241 1.29 -11.85 1.13
CA GLY A 241 1.94 -13.13 1.40
C GLY A 241 1.04 -14.04 2.23
N LYS A 242 1.10 -15.35 1.97
CA LYS A 242 0.42 -16.38 2.77
C LYS A 242 1.33 -16.88 3.89
N LEU A 243 0.74 -17.23 5.03
CA LEU A 243 1.50 -17.77 6.16
C LEU A 243 1.60 -19.30 6.10
N ARG A 244 2.75 -19.81 6.57
CA ARG A 244 3.10 -21.22 6.55
C ARG A 244 2.23 -22.08 7.49
N ASN A 245 1.85 -21.50 8.62
CA ASN A 245 1.10 -22.15 9.68
C ASN A 245 -0.38 -21.76 9.66
N SER A 246 -0.90 -21.39 8.49
CA SER A 246 -2.32 -21.10 8.31
C SER A 246 -3.17 -22.31 8.70
N ASP A 247 -4.22 -22.08 9.48
CA ASP A 247 -5.26 -23.09 9.76
C ASP A 247 -6.18 -23.34 8.58
N GLN A 248 -6.09 -22.47 7.53
CA GLN A 248 -6.90 -22.51 6.31
C GLN A 248 -6.03 -22.52 5.03
N PRO A 249 -5.09 -23.48 4.88
CA PRO A 249 -4.09 -23.43 3.80
C PRO A 249 -4.71 -23.45 2.39
N GLU A 250 -5.81 -24.17 2.18
CA GLU A 250 -6.51 -24.22 0.88
C GLU A 250 -7.22 -22.88 0.56
N LEU A 251 -7.79 -22.23 1.57
CA LEU A 251 -8.41 -20.91 1.41
C LEU A 251 -7.34 -19.84 1.19
N ALA A 252 -6.20 -19.92 1.89
CA ALA A 252 -5.07 -19.04 1.68
C ALA A 252 -4.54 -19.13 0.23
N GLU A 253 -4.38 -20.36 -0.29
CA GLU A 253 -4.00 -20.57 -1.70
C GLU A 253 -5.04 -20.01 -2.68
N LYS A 254 -6.33 -20.25 -2.39
CA LYS A 254 -7.43 -19.70 -3.20
C LYS A 254 -7.42 -18.17 -3.20
N PHE A 255 -7.11 -17.54 -2.05
CA PHE A 255 -6.98 -16.08 -1.95
C PHE A 255 -5.78 -15.57 -2.76
N MET A 256 -4.60 -16.21 -2.68
CA MET A 256 -3.44 -15.84 -3.48
C MET A 256 -3.72 -15.89 -4.98
N LYS A 257 -4.46 -16.92 -5.44
CA LYS A 257 -4.91 -17.00 -6.83
C LYS A 257 -5.93 -15.91 -7.19
N PHE A 258 -6.86 -15.61 -6.27
CA PHE A 258 -7.86 -14.56 -6.45
C PHE A 258 -7.20 -13.18 -6.61
N VAL A 259 -6.11 -12.90 -5.91
CA VAL A 259 -5.36 -11.64 -6.04
C VAL A 259 -4.96 -11.33 -7.49
N LEU A 260 -4.61 -12.35 -8.29
CA LEU A 260 -4.25 -12.17 -9.70
C LEU A 260 -5.45 -12.19 -10.66
N SER A 261 -6.65 -12.46 -10.15
CA SER A 261 -7.85 -12.53 -10.99
C SER A 261 -8.28 -11.14 -11.47
N ASN A 262 -8.97 -11.13 -12.62
CA ASN A 262 -9.57 -9.89 -13.13
C ASN A 262 -10.59 -9.30 -12.14
N GLU A 263 -11.31 -10.14 -11.38
CA GLU A 263 -12.27 -9.69 -10.38
C GLU A 263 -11.61 -8.87 -9.26
N PHE A 264 -10.45 -9.32 -8.76
CA PHE A 264 -9.68 -8.56 -7.77
C PHE A 264 -9.05 -7.31 -8.41
N GLN A 265 -8.37 -7.47 -9.52
CA GLN A 265 -7.55 -6.42 -10.12
C GLN A 265 -8.37 -5.22 -10.63
N THR A 266 -9.62 -5.43 -11.03
CA THR A 266 -10.53 -4.34 -11.43
C THR A 266 -11.05 -3.51 -10.25
N LEU A 267 -10.95 -4.01 -9.01
CA LEU A 267 -11.28 -3.25 -7.81
C LEU A 267 -10.19 -2.23 -7.47
N ILE A 268 -8.93 -2.58 -7.68
CA ILE A 268 -7.77 -1.82 -7.22
C ILE A 268 -7.78 -0.36 -7.68
N PRO A 269 -8.03 0.00 -8.94
CA PRO A 269 -8.03 1.39 -9.39
C PRO A 269 -9.00 2.30 -8.63
N PHE A 270 -10.14 1.77 -8.18
CA PHE A 270 -11.21 2.58 -7.58
C PHE A 270 -11.41 2.38 -6.08
N THR A 271 -10.64 1.49 -5.46
CA THR A 271 -10.72 1.26 -4.01
C THR A 271 -9.39 1.45 -3.31
N ASN A 272 -8.26 1.22 -4.01
CA ASN A 272 -6.91 1.48 -3.52
C ASN A 272 -6.19 2.60 -4.30
N TRP A 273 -6.80 3.12 -5.34
CA TRP A 273 -6.30 4.25 -6.14
C TRP A 273 -4.87 4.04 -6.64
N SER A 274 -4.57 2.82 -7.07
CA SER A 274 -3.25 2.38 -7.52
C SER A 274 -3.35 1.65 -8.86
N TYR A 275 -2.22 1.49 -9.55
CA TYR A 275 -2.17 0.68 -10.75
C TYR A 275 -2.33 -0.80 -10.40
N PRO A 276 -3.20 -1.57 -11.06
CA PRO A 276 -3.34 -3.00 -10.82
C PRO A 276 -2.08 -3.75 -11.28
N ALA A 277 -1.63 -4.73 -10.47
CA ALA A 277 -0.39 -5.44 -10.75
C ALA A 277 -0.52 -6.51 -11.86
N ALA A 278 -1.72 -7.09 -12.03
CA ALA A 278 -1.97 -8.17 -12.99
C ALA A 278 -2.93 -7.76 -14.12
N GLN A 279 -2.90 -6.51 -14.51
CA GLN A 279 -3.63 -6.01 -15.69
C GLN A 279 -2.72 -5.19 -16.58
N ASP A 280 -2.77 -5.49 -17.89
CA ASP A 280 -2.11 -4.65 -18.89
C ASP A 280 -2.71 -3.24 -18.91
N ARG A 281 -1.87 -2.24 -19.20
CA ARG A 281 -2.26 -0.82 -19.22
C ARG A 281 -3.43 -0.53 -20.15
N SER A 282 -3.62 -1.30 -21.22
CA SER A 282 -4.75 -1.16 -22.13
C SER A 282 -6.12 -1.45 -21.48
N ASN A 283 -6.13 -2.13 -20.34
CA ASN A 283 -7.33 -2.45 -19.57
C ASN A 283 -7.54 -1.51 -18.37
N TRP A 284 -6.64 -0.53 -18.17
CA TRP A 284 -6.79 0.43 -17.06
C TRP A 284 -7.92 1.41 -17.34
N PRO A 285 -8.58 1.92 -16.28
CA PRO A 285 -9.49 3.04 -16.44
C PRO A 285 -8.79 4.24 -17.06
N GLU A 286 -9.48 4.98 -17.93
CA GLU A 286 -8.89 6.11 -18.68
C GLU A 286 -8.22 7.14 -17.78
N VAL A 287 -8.80 7.44 -16.62
CA VAL A 287 -8.21 8.37 -15.64
C VAL A 287 -6.81 7.95 -15.22
N PHE A 288 -6.52 6.64 -15.07
CA PHE A 288 -5.19 6.14 -14.72
C PHE A 288 -4.20 6.19 -15.90
N VAL A 289 -4.70 6.01 -17.12
CA VAL A 289 -3.88 6.11 -18.34
C VAL A 289 -3.37 7.53 -18.56
N GLN A 290 -4.16 8.54 -18.18
CA GLN A 290 -3.85 9.96 -18.33
C GLN A 290 -2.98 10.54 -17.21
N LEU A 291 -2.78 9.83 -16.10
CA LEU A 291 -1.95 10.32 -15.00
C LEU A 291 -0.50 10.53 -15.42
N PRO A 292 0.18 11.55 -14.83
CA PRO A 292 1.56 11.81 -15.14
C PRO A 292 2.45 10.64 -14.68
N TYR A 293 3.43 10.30 -15.53
CA TYR A 293 4.35 9.18 -15.34
C TYR A 293 5.78 9.70 -15.22
N PRO A 294 6.59 9.25 -14.25
CA PRO A 294 7.96 9.67 -14.13
C PRO A 294 8.81 9.12 -15.28
N LYS A 295 9.79 9.90 -15.73
CA LYS A 295 10.76 9.49 -16.78
C LYS A 295 11.77 8.47 -16.26
N ARG A 296 12.01 8.45 -14.96
CA ARG A 296 12.97 7.58 -14.27
C ARG A 296 12.32 7.04 -12.99
N ALA A 297 12.56 5.76 -12.72
CA ALA A 297 12.12 5.11 -11.48
C ALA A 297 13.33 4.60 -10.69
N TYR A 298 13.25 4.73 -9.36
CA TYR A 298 14.13 4.06 -8.41
C TYR A 298 13.41 2.84 -7.87
N PHE A 299 14.15 1.75 -7.76
CA PHE A 299 13.69 0.54 -7.08
C PHE A 299 14.84 0.00 -6.22
N LEU A 300 14.56 -0.18 -4.95
CA LEU A 300 15.46 -0.84 -4.03
C LEU A 300 15.00 -2.28 -3.81
N ASN A 301 15.90 -3.24 -4.04
CA ASN A 301 15.63 -4.60 -3.57
C ASN A 301 15.67 -4.64 -2.03
N GLU A 302 15.08 -5.68 -1.44
CA GLU A 302 14.93 -5.81 0.01
C GLU A 302 16.24 -5.69 0.79
N ALA A 303 17.34 -6.22 0.25
CA ALA A 303 18.66 -6.17 0.91
C ALA A 303 19.21 -4.74 0.96
N LYS A 304 19.07 -3.97 -0.14
CA LYS A 304 19.49 -2.57 -0.21
C LYS A 304 18.61 -1.69 0.67
N ALA A 305 17.30 -1.86 0.62
CA ALA A 305 16.35 -1.13 1.47
C ALA A 305 16.64 -1.34 2.96
N ASP A 306 16.83 -2.58 3.39
CA ASP A 306 17.13 -2.92 4.78
C ASP A 306 18.47 -2.32 5.25
N LYS A 307 19.51 -2.41 4.42
CA LYS A 307 20.83 -1.82 4.72
C LYS A 307 20.76 -0.31 4.91
N MET A 308 19.94 0.38 4.12
CA MET A 308 19.83 1.84 4.14
C MET A 308 18.91 2.36 5.24
N ARG A 309 17.90 1.58 5.62
CA ARG A 309 16.78 2.00 6.49
C ARG A 309 17.22 2.70 7.76
N LYS A 310 18.09 2.06 8.55
CA LYS A 310 18.49 2.59 9.86
C LYS A 310 19.10 3.98 9.72
N LYS A 311 20.08 4.13 8.81
CA LYS A 311 20.75 5.41 8.57
C LYS A 311 19.79 6.46 8.01
N ALA A 312 18.92 6.09 7.06
CA ALA A 312 17.96 7.02 6.47
C ALA A 312 16.96 7.57 7.52
N ILE A 313 16.48 6.71 8.43
CA ILE A 313 15.59 7.14 9.54
C ILE A 313 16.35 8.02 10.54
N GLU A 314 17.62 7.70 10.87
CA GLU A 314 18.45 8.50 11.77
C GLU A 314 18.70 9.90 11.20
N GLU A 315 19.07 10.03 9.94
CA GLU A 315 19.31 11.30 9.24
C GLU A 315 18.03 12.17 9.22
N TRP A 316 16.89 11.55 8.86
CA TRP A 316 15.59 12.21 8.91
C TRP A 316 15.25 12.73 10.33
N ARG A 317 15.41 11.87 11.34
CA ARG A 317 15.11 12.22 12.74
C ARG A 317 16.02 13.36 13.24
N THR A 318 17.31 13.30 12.96
CA THR A 318 18.28 14.32 13.36
C THR A 318 17.90 15.68 12.79
N ALA A 319 17.59 15.73 11.49
CA ALA A 319 17.24 16.98 10.81
C ALA A 319 15.91 17.58 11.29
N LEU A 320 14.90 16.77 11.57
CA LEU A 320 13.59 17.28 12.04
C LEU A 320 13.53 17.56 13.55
N SER A 321 14.58 17.22 14.32
CA SER A 321 14.66 17.50 15.75
C SER A 321 15.42 18.80 16.07
N GLN A 322 15.95 19.48 15.06
CA GLN A 322 16.64 20.77 15.17
C GLN A 322 15.61 21.91 15.06
#